data_4c8687ceb93aba037bba26ab3391ec47
#
_entry.id   4c8687ceb93aba037bba26ab3391ec47
#
_cell.length_a   1.000
_cell.length_b   1.000
_cell.length_c   1.000
_cell.angle_alpha   90.00
_cell.angle_beta   90.00
_cell.angle_gamma   90.00
#
_symmetry.space_group_name_H-M   'P 1'
#
loop_
_entity.id
_entity.type
_entity.pdbx_description
1 polymer ?
#
loop_
_entity_poly.entity_id
_entity_poly.type
_entity_poly.pdbx_seq_one_letter_code
_entity_poly.pdbx_strand_id
1 'polypeptide(L)'
;MLAACGVASAPAETLDRVVASVGNVAITKSEVEAEYRLELFLKGSSAAGVLDGAASERVRDRLIEQKLLADEAEAEGVDRSDIMEAAKQALGDVRRQYSSEEAFQTALRVLGTTEDQVLSRLQVQVLTLRLIDQRLRPAAWVERPEIEAYYTGTFVPEFRRQNTGPNPPVDEVEPQIREILVQKKVDHLLANWLAELKAGRRVSIHDF
;
A
#
# COMPACT_ATOMS: atom_id res chain seq x y z
N MET A 1 -48.75 -45.39 -3.26
CA MET A 1 -47.93 -44.46 -2.47
C MET A 1 -46.59 -44.33 -3.16
N LEU A 2 -46.38 -43.27 -3.94
CA LEU A 2 -45.07 -42.93 -4.52
C LEU A 2 -44.41 -41.92 -3.58
N ALA A 3 -43.24 -42.32 -3.02
CA ALA A 3 -42.39 -41.43 -2.26
C ALA A 3 -41.52 -40.61 -3.23
N ALA A 4 -41.73 -39.30 -3.30
CA ALA A 4 -40.88 -38.39 -4.03
C ALA A 4 -39.59 -38.15 -3.22
N CYS A 5 -38.46 -38.65 -3.70
CA CYS A 5 -37.14 -38.39 -3.14
C CYS A 5 -36.70 -36.99 -3.61
N GLY A 6 -36.81 -35.99 -2.72
CA GLY A 6 -36.30 -34.64 -2.97
C GLY A 6 -34.76 -34.66 -2.95
N VAL A 7 -34.14 -34.42 -4.10
CA VAL A 7 -32.68 -34.22 -4.19
C VAL A 7 -32.40 -32.81 -3.67
N ALA A 8 -31.84 -32.71 -2.47
CA ALA A 8 -31.30 -31.45 -1.95
C ALA A 8 -30.08 -31.07 -2.78
N SER A 9 -30.21 -30.03 -3.61
CA SER A 9 -29.08 -29.44 -4.32
C SER A 9 -28.15 -28.77 -3.28
N ALA A 10 -26.97 -29.32 -3.06
CA ALA A 10 -25.94 -28.64 -2.27
C ALA A 10 -25.56 -27.34 -2.99
N PRO A 11 -25.35 -26.21 -2.28
CA PRO A 11 -24.83 -25.01 -2.91
C PRO A 11 -23.47 -25.33 -3.53
N ALA A 12 -23.29 -24.96 -4.79
CA ALA A 12 -22.00 -25.08 -5.45
C ALA A 12 -21.00 -24.21 -4.69
N GLU A 13 -20.01 -24.84 -4.06
CA GLU A 13 -18.86 -24.11 -3.52
C GLU A 13 -18.16 -23.42 -4.70
N THR A 14 -18.22 -22.09 -4.72
CA THR A 14 -17.45 -21.31 -5.69
C THR A 14 -15.99 -21.37 -5.23
N LEU A 15 -15.20 -22.24 -5.85
CA LEU A 15 -13.76 -22.29 -5.63
C LEU A 15 -13.15 -20.95 -6.04
N ASP A 16 -12.48 -20.28 -5.08
CA ASP A 16 -11.81 -19.03 -5.35
C ASP A 16 -10.58 -19.26 -6.25
N ARG A 17 -10.41 -18.41 -7.24
CA ARG A 17 -9.34 -18.58 -8.24
C ARG A 17 -8.02 -18.05 -7.71
N VAL A 18 -6.96 -18.86 -7.71
CA VAL A 18 -5.59 -18.42 -7.42
C VAL A 18 -5.06 -17.63 -8.61
N VAL A 19 -4.66 -16.36 -8.37
CA VAL A 19 -4.11 -15.45 -9.40
C VAL A 19 -2.63 -15.18 -9.22
N ALA A 20 -2.06 -15.52 -8.05
CA ALA A 20 -0.62 -15.56 -7.82
C ALA A 20 -0.29 -16.43 -6.61
N SER A 21 1.00 -16.74 -6.42
CA SER A 21 1.50 -17.31 -5.17
C SER A 21 2.88 -16.76 -4.83
N VAL A 22 3.17 -16.67 -3.53
CA VAL A 22 4.48 -16.30 -2.98
C VAL A 22 4.92 -17.42 -2.05
N GLY A 23 5.90 -18.22 -2.47
CA GLY A 23 6.24 -19.47 -1.80
C GLY A 23 5.02 -20.41 -1.75
N ASN A 24 4.54 -20.72 -0.54
CA ASN A 24 3.38 -21.58 -0.29
C ASN A 24 2.09 -20.80 -0.03
N VAL A 25 2.12 -19.47 -0.09
CA VAL A 25 0.96 -18.60 0.18
C VAL A 25 0.31 -18.23 -1.14
N ALA A 26 -0.95 -18.64 -1.33
CA ALA A 26 -1.75 -18.25 -2.49
C ALA A 26 -2.29 -16.84 -2.34
N ILE A 27 -2.47 -16.15 -3.46
CA ILE A 27 -3.24 -14.91 -3.61
C ILE A 27 -4.40 -15.22 -4.51
N THR A 28 -5.60 -14.97 -4.03
CA THR A 28 -6.83 -15.32 -4.74
C THR A 28 -7.47 -14.10 -5.39
N LYS A 29 -8.37 -14.35 -6.34
CA LYS A 29 -9.14 -13.28 -6.99
C LYS A 29 -9.97 -12.48 -5.98
N SER A 30 -10.58 -13.15 -5.01
CA SER A 30 -11.37 -12.48 -3.97
C SER A 30 -10.51 -11.59 -3.07
N GLU A 31 -9.25 -11.98 -2.77
CA GLU A 31 -8.29 -11.11 -2.06
C GLU A 31 -7.95 -9.86 -2.88
N VAL A 32 -7.74 -9.99 -4.19
CA VAL A 32 -7.50 -8.83 -5.07
C VAL A 32 -8.69 -7.88 -5.08
N GLU A 33 -9.92 -8.41 -5.18
CA GLU A 33 -11.16 -7.62 -5.13
C GLU A 33 -11.34 -6.93 -3.76
N ALA A 34 -11.01 -7.62 -2.66
CA ALA A 34 -11.09 -7.07 -1.32
C ALA A 34 -10.06 -5.95 -1.11
N GLU A 35 -8.80 -6.15 -1.52
CA GLU A 35 -7.76 -5.11 -1.44
C GLU A 35 -8.11 -3.90 -2.29
N TYR A 36 -8.67 -4.08 -3.50
CA TYR A 36 -9.14 -2.97 -4.32
C TYR A 36 -10.21 -2.12 -3.60
N ARG A 37 -11.17 -2.76 -2.95
CA ARG A 37 -12.20 -2.06 -2.16
C ARG A 37 -11.59 -1.29 -0.97
N LEU A 38 -10.61 -1.89 -0.28
CA LEU A 38 -9.86 -1.24 0.79
C LEU A 38 -9.06 -0.03 0.28
N GLU A 39 -8.43 -0.13 -0.90
CA GLU A 39 -7.75 1.01 -1.51
C GLU A 39 -8.69 2.17 -1.83
N LEU A 40 -9.87 1.89 -2.37
CA LEU A 40 -10.87 2.91 -2.64
C LEU A 40 -11.30 3.59 -1.34
N PHE A 41 -11.56 2.81 -0.29
CA PHE A 41 -11.92 3.34 1.01
C PHE A 41 -10.83 4.23 1.61
N LEU A 42 -9.57 3.78 1.60
CA LEU A 42 -8.43 4.53 2.13
C LEU A 42 -8.15 5.84 1.37
N LYS A 43 -8.59 5.93 0.10
CA LYS A 43 -8.55 7.16 -0.71
C LYS A 43 -9.76 8.08 -0.51
N GLY A 44 -10.64 7.79 0.46
CA GLY A 44 -11.84 8.57 0.74
C GLY A 44 -12.96 8.39 -0.29
N SER A 45 -12.89 7.34 -1.13
CA SER A 45 -13.97 7.05 -2.08
C SER A 45 -15.21 6.53 -1.35
N SER A 46 -16.38 7.04 -1.74
CA SER A 46 -17.68 6.56 -1.28
C SER A 46 -18.43 5.73 -2.34
N ALA A 47 -17.79 5.44 -3.47
CA ALA A 47 -18.36 4.71 -4.58
C ALA A 47 -17.51 3.48 -4.94
N ALA A 48 -18.19 2.38 -5.28
CA ALA A 48 -17.53 1.21 -5.84
C ALA A 48 -16.99 1.54 -7.23
N GLY A 49 -15.68 1.35 -7.41
CA GLY A 49 -15.04 1.46 -8.71
C GLY A 49 -15.15 0.16 -9.50
N VAL A 50 -14.94 0.26 -10.80
CA VAL A 50 -14.81 -0.93 -11.66
C VAL A 50 -13.38 -1.45 -11.55
N LEU A 51 -13.23 -2.70 -11.15
CA LEU A 51 -11.95 -3.41 -11.17
C LEU A 51 -11.72 -3.98 -12.58
N ASP A 52 -11.05 -3.23 -13.44
CA ASP A 52 -10.64 -3.70 -14.77
C ASP A 52 -9.38 -4.58 -14.71
N GLY A 53 -8.98 -5.14 -15.86
CA GLY A 53 -7.81 -6.01 -15.92
C GLY A 53 -6.52 -5.35 -15.43
N ALA A 54 -6.25 -4.11 -15.84
CA ALA A 54 -5.05 -3.38 -15.45
C ALA A 54 -5.05 -3.04 -13.95
N ALA A 55 -6.20 -2.70 -13.39
CA ALA A 55 -6.34 -2.49 -11.95
C ALA A 55 -6.16 -3.79 -11.17
N SER A 56 -6.70 -4.92 -11.68
CA SER A 56 -6.54 -6.25 -11.09
C SER A 56 -5.06 -6.66 -11.01
N GLU A 57 -4.32 -6.51 -12.10
CA GLU A 57 -2.89 -6.80 -12.16
C GLU A 57 -2.10 -5.94 -11.16
N ARG A 58 -2.35 -4.63 -11.13
CA ARG A 58 -1.68 -3.71 -10.21
C ARG A 58 -1.95 -4.06 -8.74
N VAL A 59 -3.18 -4.43 -8.39
CA VAL A 59 -3.53 -4.82 -7.02
C VAL A 59 -2.92 -6.18 -6.66
N ARG A 60 -2.95 -7.15 -7.57
CA ARG A 60 -2.26 -8.45 -7.40
C ARG A 60 -0.77 -8.23 -7.12
N ASP A 61 -0.10 -7.43 -7.94
CA ASP A 61 1.35 -7.18 -7.81
C ASP A 61 1.67 -6.51 -6.47
N ARG A 62 0.82 -5.60 -6.00
CA ARG A 62 0.92 -5.01 -4.66
C ARG A 62 0.74 -6.04 -3.55
N LEU A 63 -0.20 -6.96 -3.67
CA LEU A 63 -0.38 -8.04 -2.69
C LEU A 63 0.85 -8.97 -2.63
N ILE A 64 1.46 -9.25 -3.78
CA ILE A 64 2.75 -9.98 -3.84
C ILE A 64 3.81 -9.22 -3.04
N GLU A 65 3.99 -7.93 -3.28
CA GLU A 65 4.96 -7.09 -2.58
C GLU A 65 4.70 -7.02 -1.07
N GLN A 66 3.43 -6.87 -0.66
CA GLN A 66 3.06 -6.87 0.75
C GLN A 66 3.41 -8.20 1.44
N LYS A 67 3.16 -9.36 0.78
CA LYS A 67 3.52 -10.66 1.35
C LYS A 67 5.04 -10.82 1.47
N LEU A 68 5.81 -10.40 0.47
CA LEU A 68 7.27 -10.42 0.52
C LEU A 68 7.80 -9.55 1.66
N LEU A 69 7.30 -8.32 1.79
CA LEU A 69 7.74 -7.40 2.85
C LEU A 69 7.29 -7.85 4.25
N ALA A 70 6.13 -8.48 4.37
CA ALA A 70 5.68 -9.06 5.64
C ALA A 70 6.60 -10.18 6.12
N ASP A 71 7.03 -11.07 5.21
CA ASP A 71 7.98 -12.14 5.50
C ASP A 71 9.35 -11.56 5.94
N GLU A 72 9.83 -10.51 5.26
CA GLU A 72 11.09 -9.84 5.62
C GLU A 72 10.97 -9.13 6.98
N ALA A 73 9.83 -8.47 7.27
CA ALA A 73 9.60 -7.84 8.56
C ALA A 73 9.62 -8.85 9.72
N GLU A 74 9.14 -10.07 9.48
CA GLU A 74 9.23 -11.16 10.45
C GLU A 74 10.66 -11.66 10.60
N ALA A 75 11.37 -11.88 9.48
CA ALA A 75 12.76 -12.35 9.47
C ALA A 75 13.73 -11.36 10.14
N GLU A 76 13.50 -10.05 9.97
CA GLU A 76 14.33 -8.99 10.58
C GLU A 76 13.89 -8.63 12.01
N GLY A 77 12.83 -9.24 12.53
CA GLY A 77 12.35 -8.99 13.90
C GLY A 77 11.86 -7.55 14.11
N VAL A 78 11.20 -6.96 13.12
CA VAL A 78 10.64 -5.60 13.23
C VAL A 78 9.73 -5.50 14.46
N ASP A 79 9.96 -4.49 15.28
CA ASP A 79 9.17 -4.28 16.50
C ASP A 79 7.68 -4.06 16.18
N ARG A 80 6.83 -4.85 16.83
CA ARG A 80 5.37 -4.85 16.65
C ARG A 80 4.61 -4.32 17.86
N SER A 81 5.31 -3.84 18.89
CA SER A 81 4.71 -3.53 20.21
C SER A 81 3.61 -2.46 20.15
N ASP A 82 3.71 -1.47 19.27
CA ASP A 82 2.77 -0.35 19.13
C ASP A 82 2.09 -0.27 17.74
N ILE A 83 2.21 -1.32 16.90
CA ILE A 83 1.59 -1.34 15.56
C ILE A 83 0.08 -1.12 15.63
N MET A 84 -0.60 -1.76 16.60
CA MET A 84 -2.04 -1.60 16.77
C MET A 84 -2.41 -0.14 17.09
N GLU A 85 -1.65 0.53 17.92
CA GLU A 85 -1.92 1.92 18.30
C GLU A 85 -1.65 2.87 17.13
N ALA A 86 -0.54 2.67 16.41
CA ALA A 86 -0.24 3.43 15.21
C ALA A 86 -1.30 3.22 14.10
N ALA A 87 -1.78 2.00 13.93
CA ALA A 87 -2.85 1.69 12.98
C ALA A 87 -4.18 2.35 13.37
N LYS A 88 -4.52 2.42 14.67
CA LYS A 88 -5.71 3.15 15.15
C LYS A 88 -5.60 4.65 14.90
N GLN A 89 -4.42 5.24 15.09
CA GLN A 89 -4.17 6.64 14.77
C GLN A 89 -4.35 6.89 13.25
N ALA A 90 -3.78 6.03 12.41
CA ALA A 90 -3.97 6.09 10.96
C ALA A 90 -5.44 5.92 10.56
N LEU A 91 -6.19 5.04 11.23
CA LEU A 91 -7.63 4.90 11.02
C LEU A 91 -8.39 6.20 11.38
N GLY A 92 -7.96 6.88 12.45
CA GLY A 92 -8.48 8.21 12.81
C GLY A 92 -8.24 9.25 11.71
N ASP A 93 -7.07 9.21 11.03
CA ASP A 93 -6.76 10.08 9.89
C ASP A 93 -7.64 9.76 8.69
N VAL A 94 -7.83 8.48 8.37
CA VAL A 94 -8.75 8.04 7.32
C VAL A 94 -10.17 8.50 7.62
N ARG A 95 -10.64 8.34 8.87
CA ARG A 95 -11.99 8.77 9.28
C ARG A 95 -12.22 10.26 9.09
N ARG A 96 -11.20 11.11 9.32
CA ARG A 96 -11.25 12.57 9.10
C ARG A 96 -11.35 12.99 7.62
N GLN A 97 -11.08 12.09 6.67
CA GLN A 97 -11.28 12.38 5.24
C GLN A 97 -12.77 12.34 4.83
N TYR A 98 -13.62 11.74 5.65
CA TYR A 98 -15.06 11.68 5.43
C TYR A 98 -15.76 12.85 6.14
N SER A 99 -16.83 13.36 5.53
CA SER A 99 -17.56 14.54 6.01
C SER A 99 -18.29 14.33 7.34
N SER A 100 -18.62 13.09 7.69
CA SER A 100 -19.26 12.70 8.94
C SER A 100 -19.05 11.21 9.24
N GLU A 101 -19.37 10.78 10.47
CA GLU A 101 -19.36 9.37 10.85
C GLU A 101 -20.34 8.54 10.01
N GLU A 102 -21.52 9.08 9.68
CA GLU A 102 -22.50 8.41 8.82
C GLU A 102 -21.95 8.21 7.41
N ALA A 103 -21.18 9.18 6.88
CA ALA A 103 -20.53 9.09 5.58
C ALA A 103 -19.44 7.99 5.59
N PHE A 104 -18.63 7.92 6.65
CA PHE A 104 -17.64 6.87 6.86
C PHE A 104 -18.28 5.49 6.91
N GLN A 105 -19.31 5.29 7.74
CA GLN A 105 -20.02 4.02 7.86
C GLN A 105 -20.75 3.63 6.57
N THR A 106 -21.26 4.62 5.84
CA THR A 106 -21.91 4.38 4.53
C THR A 106 -20.90 3.92 3.49
N ALA A 107 -19.69 4.53 3.46
CA ALA A 107 -18.63 4.12 2.56
C ALA A 107 -18.17 2.67 2.84
N LEU A 108 -18.02 2.27 4.10
CA LEU A 108 -17.73 0.87 4.47
C LEU A 108 -18.75 -0.09 3.89
N ARG A 109 -20.06 0.22 4.05
CA ARG A 109 -21.14 -0.64 3.54
C ARG A 109 -21.18 -0.70 2.01
N VAL A 110 -21.03 0.46 1.34
CA VAL A 110 -21.06 0.55 -0.14
C VAL A 110 -19.90 -0.22 -0.76
N LEU A 111 -18.71 -0.13 -0.15
CA LEU A 111 -17.52 -0.83 -0.60
C LEU A 111 -17.45 -2.29 -0.13
N GLY A 112 -18.40 -2.73 0.71
CA GLY A 112 -18.42 -4.10 1.23
C GLY A 112 -17.19 -4.45 2.07
N THR A 113 -16.70 -3.49 2.85
CA THR A 113 -15.56 -3.67 3.77
C THR A 113 -15.99 -3.37 5.20
N THR A 114 -15.16 -3.76 6.18
CA THR A 114 -15.38 -3.51 7.60
C THR A 114 -14.25 -2.67 8.19
N GLU A 115 -14.54 -2.02 9.32
CA GLU A 115 -13.52 -1.26 10.06
C GLU A 115 -12.35 -2.15 10.50
N ASP A 116 -12.62 -3.40 10.89
CA ASP A 116 -11.58 -4.37 11.27
C ASP A 116 -10.67 -4.73 10.08
N GLN A 117 -11.23 -4.87 8.88
CA GLN A 117 -10.44 -5.09 7.66
C GLN A 117 -9.57 -3.88 7.32
N VAL A 118 -10.11 -2.67 7.46
CA VAL A 118 -9.34 -1.43 7.29
C VAL A 118 -8.23 -1.35 8.32
N LEU A 119 -8.51 -1.62 9.60
CA LEU A 119 -7.52 -1.62 10.67
C LEU A 119 -6.42 -2.65 10.42
N SER A 120 -6.77 -3.88 10.02
CA SER A 120 -5.80 -4.93 9.68
C SER A 120 -4.90 -4.50 8.51
N ARG A 121 -5.48 -3.86 7.50
CA ARG A 121 -4.72 -3.33 6.35
C ARG A 121 -3.75 -2.21 6.77
N LEU A 122 -4.18 -1.33 7.68
CA LEU A 122 -3.33 -0.28 8.23
C LEU A 122 -2.19 -0.84 9.10
N GLN A 123 -2.41 -1.92 9.84
CA GLN A 123 -1.33 -2.61 10.57
C GLN A 123 -0.24 -3.12 9.63
N VAL A 124 -0.63 -3.74 8.51
CA VAL A 124 0.32 -4.17 7.47
C VAL A 124 1.09 -2.97 6.91
N GLN A 125 0.40 -1.86 6.66
CA GLN A 125 1.05 -0.65 6.16
C GLN A 125 2.06 -0.08 7.18
N VAL A 126 1.71 0.02 8.46
CA VAL A 126 2.61 0.50 9.52
C VAL A 126 3.83 -0.40 9.63
N LEU A 127 3.64 -1.73 9.62
CA LEU A 127 4.73 -2.70 9.66
C LEU A 127 5.68 -2.53 8.48
N THR A 128 5.13 -2.38 7.27
CA THR A 128 5.90 -2.16 6.04
C THR A 128 6.74 -0.88 6.11
N LEU A 129 6.13 0.23 6.57
CA LEU A 129 6.84 1.50 6.72
C LEU A 129 7.99 1.40 7.72
N ARG A 130 7.81 0.70 8.85
CA ARG A 130 8.88 0.47 9.83
C ARG A 130 10.03 -0.35 9.25
N LEU A 131 9.71 -1.42 8.53
CA LEU A 131 10.72 -2.23 7.86
C LEU A 131 11.55 -1.37 6.87
N ILE A 132 10.88 -0.55 6.05
CA ILE A 132 11.54 0.36 5.11
C ILE A 132 12.44 1.37 5.85
N ASP A 133 11.92 2.00 6.90
CA ASP A 133 12.67 2.96 7.70
C ASP A 133 13.88 2.33 8.40
N GLN A 134 13.73 1.13 8.96
CA GLN A 134 14.79 0.41 9.63
C GLN A 134 15.90 -0.03 8.65
N ARG A 135 15.51 -0.55 7.47
CA ARG A 135 16.45 -1.17 6.52
C ARG A 135 17.02 -0.21 5.50
N LEU A 136 16.20 0.65 4.92
CA LEU A 136 16.57 1.43 3.73
C LEU A 136 16.94 2.89 4.04
N ARG A 137 16.26 3.53 5.01
CA ARG A 137 16.53 4.94 5.32
C ARG A 137 18.00 5.21 5.74
N PRO A 138 18.70 4.35 6.52
CA PRO A 138 20.10 4.56 6.83
C PRO A 138 21.03 4.55 5.62
N ALA A 139 20.67 3.82 4.55
CA ALA A 139 21.43 3.77 3.31
C ALA A 139 21.09 4.90 2.33
N ALA A 140 20.02 5.65 2.57
CA ALA A 140 19.56 6.76 1.73
C ALA A 140 20.22 8.10 2.08
N TRP A 141 21.53 8.09 2.35
CA TRP A 141 22.27 9.29 2.72
C TRP A 141 22.37 10.28 1.55
N VAL A 142 22.28 11.60 1.86
CA VAL A 142 22.28 12.70 0.86
C VAL A 142 23.39 13.70 1.21
N GLU A 143 24.26 13.95 0.23
CA GLU A 143 25.34 14.90 0.33
C GLU A 143 24.95 16.32 -0.04
N ARG A 144 25.68 17.32 0.43
CA ARG A 144 25.47 18.73 0.10
C ARG A 144 25.46 19.01 -1.41
N PRO A 145 26.40 18.47 -2.23
CA PRO A 145 26.37 18.67 -3.69
C PRO A 145 25.07 18.19 -4.37
N GLU A 146 24.45 17.13 -3.86
CA GLU A 146 23.17 16.64 -4.40
C GLU A 146 22.03 17.62 -4.11
N ILE A 147 22.06 18.24 -2.93
CA ILE A 147 21.07 19.28 -2.53
C ILE A 147 21.21 20.50 -3.43
N GLU A 148 22.44 20.99 -3.65
CA GLU A 148 22.71 22.14 -4.52
C GLU A 148 22.35 21.87 -5.97
N ALA A 149 22.61 20.67 -6.48
CA ALA A 149 22.19 20.24 -7.80
C ALA A 149 20.66 20.20 -7.94
N TYR A 150 19.96 19.66 -6.95
CA TYR A 150 18.50 19.64 -6.94
C TYR A 150 17.90 21.04 -6.81
N TYR A 151 18.49 21.89 -5.95
CA TYR A 151 18.06 23.27 -5.77
C TYR A 151 18.13 24.04 -7.09
N THR A 152 19.25 23.99 -7.78
CA THR A 152 19.45 24.73 -9.04
C THR A 152 18.70 24.13 -10.22
N GLY A 153 18.69 22.80 -10.32
CA GLY A 153 18.13 22.09 -11.48
C GLY A 153 16.62 21.85 -11.41
N THR A 154 16.05 21.78 -10.19
CA THR A 154 14.63 21.41 -10.02
C THR A 154 13.86 22.45 -9.20
N PHE A 155 14.30 22.72 -7.97
CA PHE A 155 13.56 23.56 -7.04
C PHE A 155 13.37 25.01 -7.57
N VAL A 156 14.43 25.68 -7.96
CA VAL A 156 14.37 27.06 -8.46
C VAL A 156 13.51 27.20 -9.73
N PRO A 157 13.64 26.34 -10.76
CA PRO A 157 12.75 26.36 -11.90
C PRO A 157 11.27 26.15 -11.57
N GLU A 158 10.96 25.24 -10.63
CA GLU A 158 9.59 24.98 -10.19
C GLU A 158 9.03 26.13 -9.36
N PHE A 159 9.82 26.66 -8.42
CA PHE A 159 9.44 27.81 -7.60
C PHE A 159 9.07 29.01 -8.46
N ARG A 160 9.87 29.35 -9.48
CA ARG A 160 9.64 30.48 -10.40
C ARG A 160 8.39 30.33 -11.27
N ARG A 161 7.93 29.10 -11.52
CA ARG A 161 6.66 28.89 -12.25
C ARG A 161 5.43 29.23 -11.42
N GLN A 162 5.55 29.10 -10.10
CA GLN A 162 4.43 29.27 -9.18
C GLN A 162 4.49 30.59 -8.38
N ASN A 163 5.66 31.25 -8.36
CA ASN A 163 5.91 32.43 -7.53
C ASN A 163 6.62 33.52 -8.35
N THR A 164 6.27 34.79 -8.08
CA THR A 164 6.89 35.97 -8.70
C THR A 164 7.96 36.63 -7.84
N GLY A 165 8.19 36.11 -6.61
CA GLY A 165 9.16 36.63 -5.65
C GLY A 165 10.60 36.11 -5.87
N PRO A 166 11.59 36.63 -5.09
CA PRO A 166 12.93 36.09 -5.09
C PRO A 166 12.96 34.63 -4.60
N ASN A 167 13.89 33.84 -5.16
CA ASN A 167 14.04 32.46 -4.70
C ASN A 167 14.50 32.45 -3.23
N PRO A 168 13.96 31.55 -2.38
CA PRO A 168 14.49 31.37 -1.03
C PRO A 168 15.93 30.85 -1.12
N PRO A 169 16.83 31.28 -0.21
CA PRO A 169 18.20 30.76 -0.14
C PRO A 169 18.19 29.23 0.03
N VAL A 170 19.23 28.57 -0.52
CA VAL A 170 19.35 27.11 -0.44
C VAL A 170 19.31 26.59 1.01
N ASP A 171 19.92 27.31 1.93
CA ASP A 171 19.99 26.91 3.35
C ASP A 171 18.60 26.90 4.04
N GLU A 172 17.69 27.75 3.60
CA GLU A 172 16.30 27.77 4.14
C GLU A 172 15.50 26.55 3.68
N VAL A 173 15.75 26.07 2.46
CA VAL A 173 15.02 24.95 1.84
C VAL A 173 15.79 23.63 1.88
N GLU A 174 17.02 23.65 2.40
CA GLU A 174 17.89 22.47 2.49
C GLU A 174 17.18 21.29 3.21
N PRO A 175 16.53 21.47 4.39
CA PRO A 175 15.85 20.36 5.07
C PRO A 175 14.77 19.72 4.22
N GLN A 176 13.99 20.54 3.49
CA GLN A 176 12.93 20.07 2.60
C GLN A 176 13.51 19.31 1.39
N ILE A 177 14.54 19.87 0.75
CA ILE A 177 15.21 19.23 -0.40
C ILE A 177 15.86 17.92 0.02
N ARG A 178 16.51 17.90 1.20
CA ARG A 178 17.12 16.69 1.77
C ARG A 178 16.10 15.59 1.94
N GLU A 179 14.95 15.87 2.52
CA GLU A 179 13.89 14.86 2.73
C GLU A 179 13.35 14.34 1.39
N ILE A 180 13.16 15.20 0.39
CA ILE A 180 12.77 14.79 -0.97
C ILE A 180 13.80 13.85 -1.58
N LEU A 181 15.07 14.16 -1.45
CA LEU A 181 16.16 13.34 -2.00
C LEU A 181 16.32 12.01 -1.25
N VAL A 182 16.20 12.03 0.09
CA VAL A 182 16.17 10.80 0.91
C VAL A 182 15.01 9.91 0.46
N GLN A 183 13.80 10.47 0.31
CA GLN A 183 12.64 9.69 -0.14
C GLN A 183 12.87 9.08 -1.53
N LYS A 184 13.41 9.83 -2.49
CA LYS A 184 13.75 9.31 -3.83
C LYS A 184 14.77 8.16 -3.76
N LYS A 185 15.78 8.27 -2.87
CA LYS A 185 16.75 7.18 -2.67
C LYS A 185 16.10 5.96 -2.03
N VAL A 186 15.25 6.15 -1.02
CA VAL A 186 14.49 5.05 -0.40
C VAL A 186 13.61 4.34 -1.42
N ASP A 187 12.89 5.10 -2.26
CA ASP A 187 12.02 4.52 -3.31
C ASP A 187 12.84 3.68 -4.30
N HIS A 188 14.02 4.17 -4.70
CA HIS A 188 14.92 3.43 -5.59
C HIS A 188 15.48 2.16 -4.93
N LEU A 189 15.94 2.27 -3.68
CA LEU A 189 16.42 1.12 -2.91
C LEU A 189 15.31 0.08 -2.70
N LEU A 190 14.09 0.52 -2.41
CA LEU A 190 12.93 -0.36 -2.26
C LEU A 190 12.61 -1.09 -3.56
N ALA A 191 12.59 -0.38 -4.69
CA ALA A 191 12.33 -0.99 -6.00
C ALA A 191 13.37 -2.09 -6.33
N ASN A 192 14.66 -1.83 -6.09
CA ASN A 192 15.72 -2.80 -6.29
C ASN A 192 15.57 -4.00 -5.35
N TRP A 193 15.32 -3.75 -4.08
CA TRP A 193 15.13 -4.81 -3.10
C TRP A 193 13.91 -5.69 -3.40
N LEU A 194 12.78 -5.09 -3.78
CA LEU A 194 11.60 -5.85 -4.22
C LEU A 194 11.88 -6.72 -5.45
N ALA A 195 12.68 -6.21 -6.40
CA ALA A 195 13.12 -7.01 -7.56
C ALA A 195 13.97 -8.21 -7.14
N GLU A 196 14.91 -8.02 -6.20
CA GLU A 196 15.72 -9.10 -5.62
C GLU A 196 14.86 -10.12 -4.86
N LEU A 197 13.91 -9.67 -4.05
CA LEU A 197 12.99 -10.55 -3.32
C LEU A 197 12.12 -11.37 -4.27
N LYS A 198 11.59 -10.76 -5.32
CA LYS A 198 10.80 -11.45 -6.35
C LYS A 198 11.64 -12.51 -7.08
N ALA A 199 12.91 -12.21 -7.39
CA ALA A 199 13.82 -13.15 -8.05
C ALA A 199 14.28 -14.29 -7.12
N GLY A 200 14.50 -13.99 -5.82
CA GLY A 200 14.96 -14.96 -4.83
C GLY A 200 13.85 -15.83 -4.23
N ARG A 201 12.60 -15.41 -4.30
CA ARG A 201 11.43 -16.15 -3.80
C ARG A 201 10.69 -16.81 -4.97
N ARG A 202 10.05 -17.95 -4.70
CA ARG A 202 9.20 -18.61 -5.71
C ARG A 202 7.89 -17.82 -5.84
N VAL A 203 7.86 -16.85 -6.77
CA VAL A 203 6.66 -16.09 -7.13
C VAL A 203 6.10 -16.70 -8.43
N SER A 204 4.82 -17.09 -8.42
CA SER A 204 4.10 -17.55 -9.61
C SER A 204 2.90 -16.65 -9.85
N ILE A 205 2.67 -16.28 -11.11
CA ILE A 205 1.56 -15.42 -11.54
C ILE A 205 0.69 -16.24 -12.49
N HIS A 206 -0.62 -16.12 -12.31
CA HIS A 206 -1.63 -16.78 -13.14
C HIS A 206 -2.60 -15.74 -13.71
N ASP A 207 -3.27 -16.08 -14.80
CA ASP A 207 -4.31 -15.21 -15.39
C ASP A 207 -5.53 -15.09 -14.47
N PHE A 208 -6.28 -14.00 -14.61
CA PHE A 208 -7.50 -13.70 -13.84
C PHE A 208 -8.70 -14.53 -14.29
#